data_a52f3ae77e388fefb7d8ade6278b8554
#
_entry.id   a52f3ae77e388fefb7d8ade6278b8554
#
_cell.length_a   1.000
_cell.length_b   1.000
_cell.length_c   1.000
_cell.angle_alpha   90.00
_cell.angle_beta   90.00
_cell.angle_gamma   90.00
#
_symmetry.space_group_name_H-M   'P 1'
#
loop_
_entity.id
_entity.type
_entity.pdbx_description
1 polymer ?
#
loop_
_entity_poly.entity_id
_entity_poly.type
_entity_poly.pdbx_seq_one_letter_code
_entity_poly.pdbx_strand_id
1 'polypeptide(L)'
;IDLYEHMIDTDGDLKTAAQNTLRANEDIDLIISWSLGCFLAKEIEYIIQNDEMKMIYISYSPKFVKDNVWKFGLEFSDVEKLQNGLKNNKINTLKNFYLLALGDVEEKKYFYKYITQDMNMILSIKQLGFDLGLEILKKNNLISAKKNELVKSLYIYGGSDLITPVSLASFMKETEPHAFVKTIKESTHIPFLTHPLKFSEILKGFL
;
A
#
# COMPACT_ATOMS: atom_id res chain seq x y z
N ILE A 1 3.09 -13.18 2.17
CA ILE A 1 4.46 -12.63 2.01
C ILE A 1 4.70 -11.61 3.09
N ASP A 2 5.79 -11.74 3.85
CA ASP A 2 6.26 -10.71 4.77
C ASP A 2 7.12 -9.69 4.00
N LEU A 3 6.53 -8.53 3.71
CA LEU A 3 7.20 -7.47 2.96
C LEU A 3 8.49 -6.99 3.68
N TYR A 4 8.47 -6.90 5.01
CA TYR A 4 9.60 -6.37 5.77
C TYR A 4 10.79 -7.31 5.78
N GLU A 5 10.55 -8.62 5.90
CA GLU A 5 11.64 -9.62 5.74
C GLU A 5 12.21 -9.60 4.32
N HIS A 6 11.36 -9.57 3.29
CA HIS A 6 11.82 -9.45 1.89
C HIS A 6 12.67 -8.20 1.65
N MET A 7 12.27 -7.06 2.21
CA MET A 7 13.06 -5.83 2.12
C MET A 7 14.42 -5.94 2.84
N ILE A 8 14.46 -6.60 4.00
CA ILE A 8 15.71 -6.82 4.74
C ILE A 8 16.64 -7.74 3.94
N ASP A 9 16.13 -8.85 3.42
CA ASP A 9 16.92 -9.84 2.68
C ASP A 9 17.47 -9.31 1.35
N THR A 10 16.88 -8.25 0.82
CA THR A 10 17.28 -7.63 -0.46
C THR A 10 17.85 -6.22 -0.30
N ASP A 11 18.14 -5.80 0.95
CA ASP A 11 18.60 -4.43 1.28
C ASP A 11 17.73 -3.32 0.65
N GLY A 12 16.42 -3.54 0.61
CA GLY A 12 15.43 -2.62 0.03
C GLY A 12 15.35 -2.64 -1.50
N ASP A 13 16.05 -3.54 -2.18
CA ASP A 13 15.92 -3.72 -3.63
C ASP A 13 14.61 -4.46 -3.97
N LEU A 14 13.59 -3.69 -4.30
CA LEU A 14 12.26 -4.21 -4.64
C LEU A 14 12.26 -5.09 -5.91
N LYS A 15 13.16 -4.84 -6.85
CA LYS A 15 13.25 -5.65 -8.08
C LYS A 15 13.73 -7.07 -7.76
N THR A 16 14.77 -7.19 -6.94
CA THR A 16 15.25 -8.48 -6.45
C THR A 16 14.20 -9.14 -5.56
N ALA A 17 13.52 -8.39 -4.70
CA ALA A 17 12.42 -8.91 -3.88
C ALA A 17 11.27 -9.46 -4.75
N ALA A 18 10.90 -8.76 -5.83
CA ALA A 18 9.87 -9.20 -6.77
C ALA A 18 10.26 -10.51 -7.48
N GLN A 19 11.51 -10.62 -7.95
CA GLN A 19 12.02 -11.84 -8.56
C GLN A 19 12.00 -13.02 -7.60
N ASN A 20 12.44 -12.82 -6.36
CA ASN A 20 12.44 -13.84 -5.32
C ASN A 20 11.01 -14.27 -4.97
N THR A 21 10.07 -13.32 -4.90
CA THR A 21 8.64 -13.60 -4.67
C THR A 21 8.07 -14.52 -5.74
N LEU A 22 8.31 -14.23 -7.03
CA LEU A 22 7.81 -15.04 -8.13
C LEU A 22 8.45 -16.43 -8.16
N ARG A 23 9.75 -16.54 -7.91
CA ARG A 23 10.43 -17.85 -7.84
C ARG A 23 9.91 -18.74 -6.72
N ALA A 24 9.52 -18.15 -5.59
CA ALA A 24 8.98 -18.88 -4.45
C ALA A 24 7.49 -19.23 -4.58
N ASN A 25 6.79 -18.66 -5.59
CA ASN A 25 5.34 -18.82 -5.79
C ASN A 25 5.04 -18.93 -7.29
N GLU A 26 5.46 -20.04 -7.92
CA GLU A 26 5.35 -20.22 -9.38
C GLU A 26 3.91 -20.26 -9.90
N ASP A 27 2.96 -20.75 -9.06
CA ASP A 27 1.54 -20.89 -9.41
C ASP A 27 0.67 -19.70 -8.99
N ILE A 28 1.29 -18.53 -8.71
CA ILE A 28 0.54 -17.35 -8.27
C ILE A 28 -0.27 -16.75 -9.44
N ASP A 29 -1.57 -16.54 -9.22
CA ASP A 29 -2.52 -15.96 -10.20
C ASP A 29 -3.15 -14.65 -9.71
N LEU A 30 -3.01 -14.34 -8.41
CA LEU A 30 -3.55 -13.15 -7.79
C LEU A 30 -2.59 -12.55 -6.76
N ILE A 31 -2.37 -11.24 -6.86
CA ILE A 31 -1.68 -10.47 -5.83
C ILE A 31 -2.62 -9.38 -5.30
N ILE A 32 -2.82 -9.37 -3.99
CA ILE A 32 -3.52 -8.29 -3.27
C ILE A 32 -2.48 -7.52 -2.47
N SER A 33 -2.35 -6.24 -2.73
CA SER A 33 -1.36 -5.37 -2.10
C SER A 33 -2.00 -4.14 -1.46
N TRP A 34 -1.41 -3.67 -0.38
CA TRP A 34 -1.89 -2.51 0.36
C TRP A 34 -0.76 -1.53 0.66
N SER A 35 -1.00 -0.23 0.40
CA SER A 35 -0.12 0.88 0.78
C SER A 35 1.33 0.65 0.31
N LEU A 36 2.32 0.61 1.21
CA LEU A 36 3.73 0.32 0.92
C LEU A 36 3.92 -0.96 0.08
N GLY A 37 3.15 -2.02 0.37
CA GLY A 37 3.22 -3.30 -0.36
C GLY A 37 2.91 -3.18 -1.85
N CYS A 38 2.22 -2.11 -2.26
CA CYS A 38 1.92 -1.86 -3.66
C CYS A 38 3.17 -1.58 -4.50
N PHE A 39 4.27 -1.08 -3.91
CA PHE A 39 5.53 -0.92 -4.65
C PHE A 39 6.16 -2.25 -5.04
N LEU A 40 6.18 -3.23 -4.12
CA LEU A 40 6.62 -4.59 -4.46
C LEU A 40 5.70 -5.22 -5.52
N ALA A 41 4.39 -5.07 -5.37
CA ALA A 41 3.42 -5.57 -6.33
C ALA A 41 3.59 -4.93 -7.72
N LYS A 42 3.95 -3.65 -7.81
CA LYS A 42 4.28 -2.98 -9.07
C LYS A 42 5.57 -3.53 -9.70
N GLU A 43 6.60 -3.80 -8.94
CA GLU A 43 7.81 -4.45 -9.47
C GLU A 43 7.50 -5.86 -9.99
N ILE A 44 6.62 -6.62 -9.33
CA ILE A 44 6.15 -7.92 -9.84
C ILE A 44 5.38 -7.73 -11.15
N GLU A 45 4.44 -6.78 -11.22
CA GLU A 45 3.68 -6.48 -12.44
C GLU A 45 4.59 -6.16 -13.63
N TYR A 46 5.71 -5.46 -13.42
CA TYR A 46 6.63 -5.09 -14.51
C TYR A 46 7.39 -6.28 -15.11
N ILE A 47 7.62 -7.32 -14.33
CA ILE A 47 8.44 -8.47 -14.77
C ILE A 47 7.61 -9.70 -15.14
N ILE A 48 6.33 -9.73 -14.78
CA ILE A 48 5.47 -10.88 -15.07
C ILE A 48 5.03 -10.88 -16.53
N GLN A 49 4.97 -12.08 -17.12
CA GLN A 49 4.54 -12.30 -18.51
C GLN A 49 3.28 -13.18 -18.57
N ASN A 50 2.49 -13.19 -17.49
CA ASN A 50 1.26 -13.97 -17.40
C ASN A 50 0.05 -13.04 -17.53
N ASP A 51 -0.71 -13.16 -18.62
CA ASP A 51 -1.91 -12.39 -18.91
C ASP A 51 -3.15 -12.82 -18.09
N GLU A 52 -3.09 -13.98 -17.44
CA GLU A 52 -4.11 -14.43 -16.48
C GLU A 52 -3.92 -13.84 -15.09
N MET A 53 -2.74 -13.26 -14.80
CA MET A 53 -2.44 -12.64 -13.52
C MET A 53 -3.37 -11.46 -13.23
N LYS A 54 -3.87 -11.43 -11.99
CA LYS A 54 -4.68 -10.33 -11.46
C LYS A 54 -3.94 -9.60 -10.36
N MET A 55 -3.98 -8.27 -10.42
CA MET A 55 -3.35 -7.39 -9.43
C MET A 55 -4.39 -6.51 -8.77
N ILE A 56 -4.39 -6.46 -7.44
CA ILE A 56 -5.27 -5.59 -6.65
C ILE A 56 -4.42 -4.66 -5.80
N TYR A 57 -4.58 -3.37 -6.03
CA TYR A 57 -3.86 -2.29 -5.37
C TYR A 57 -4.81 -1.53 -4.45
N ILE A 58 -4.57 -1.58 -3.14
CA ILE A 58 -5.39 -0.92 -2.13
C ILE A 58 -4.63 0.28 -1.60
N SER A 59 -5.23 1.46 -1.67
CA SER A 59 -4.63 2.72 -1.20
C SER A 59 -3.23 2.95 -1.80
N TYR A 60 -3.10 2.74 -3.11
CA TYR A 60 -1.86 2.92 -3.87
C TYR A 60 -1.60 4.38 -4.20
N SER A 61 -0.35 4.77 -4.18
CA SER A 61 0.14 6.00 -4.81
C SER A 61 1.43 5.71 -5.57
N PRO A 62 1.59 6.17 -6.82
CA PRO A 62 2.84 6.00 -7.56
C PRO A 62 4.01 6.80 -6.93
N LYS A 63 3.69 7.77 -6.07
CA LYS A 63 4.64 8.53 -5.27
C LYS A 63 3.95 9.00 -3.99
N PHE A 64 4.49 8.60 -2.83
CA PHE A 64 3.87 8.89 -1.53
C PHE A 64 4.23 10.26 -0.96
N VAL A 65 5.33 10.86 -1.40
CA VAL A 65 5.81 12.14 -0.87
C VAL A 65 5.56 13.25 -1.88
N LYS A 66 4.94 14.33 -1.42
CA LYS A 66 4.71 15.54 -2.19
C LYS A 66 6.01 16.24 -2.59
N ASP A 67 5.95 16.95 -3.71
CA ASP A 67 6.94 17.90 -4.13
C ASP A 67 6.32 19.09 -4.89
N ASN A 68 7.13 19.86 -5.58
CA ASN A 68 6.67 21.04 -6.32
C ASN A 68 5.70 20.71 -7.47
N VAL A 69 5.79 19.51 -8.04
CA VAL A 69 4.95 19.03 -9.16
C VAL A 69 3.87 18.08 -8.68
N TRP A 70 4.22 17.12 -7.82
CA TRP A 70 3.32 16.10 -7.28
C TRP A 70 2.68 16.58 -5.99
N LYS A 71 1.35 16.82 -6.03
CA LYS A 71 0.60 17.39 -4.90
C LYS A 71 -0.15 16.37 -4.04
N PHE A 72 -0.09 15.07 -4.40
CA PHE A 72 -0.73 14.01 -3.63
C PHE A 72 0.22 13.41 -2.59
N GLY A 73 -0.36 12.83 -1.53
CA GLY A 73 0.39 12.09 -0.49
C GLY A 73 0.80 12.95 0.70
N LEU A 74 1.87 12.51 1.38
CA LEU A 74 2.35 13.09 2.63
C LEU A 74 3.44 14.14 2.38
N GLU A 75 3.61 15.04 3.33
CA GLU A 75 4.79 15.91 3.36
C GLU A 75 6.04 15.08 3.71
N PHE A 76 7.19 15.43 3.12
CA PHE A 76 8.46 14.75 3.43
C PHE A 76 8.77 14.75 4.92
N SER A 77 8.52 15.88 5.60
CA SER A 77 8.72 16.04 7.04
C SER A 77 7.86 15.11 7.88
N ASP A 78 6.67 14.71 7.41
CA ASP A 78 5.81 13.80 8.16
C ASP A 78 6.31 12.36 8.09
N VAL A 79 6.89 11.95 6.95
CA VAL A 79 7.56 10.66 6.81
C VAL A 79 8.83 10.63 7.68
N GLU A 80 9.60 11.72 7.77
CA GLU A 80 10.75 11.81 8.68
C GLU A 80 10.34 11.74 10.16
N LYS A 81 9.25 12.42 10.55
CA LYS A 81 8.69 12.33 11.91
C LYS A 81 8.29 10.89 12.23
N LEU A 82 7.64 10.19 11.29
CA LEU A 82 7.28 8.77 11.44
C LEU A 82 8.54 7.92 11.64
N GLN A 83 9.58 8.11 10.83
CA GLN A 83 10.85 7.38 10.93
C GLN A 83 11.54 7.61 12.29
N ASN A 84 11.66 8.86 12.71
CA ASN A 84 12.24 9.21 13.99
C ASN A 84 11.41 8.67 15.16
N GLY A 85 10.09 8.73 15.05
CA GLY A 85 9.17 8.18 16.04
C GLY A 85 9.30 6.67 16.19
N LEU A 86 9.45 5.92 15.10
CA LEU A 86 9.66 4.46 15.12
C LEU A 86 10.97 4.06 15.81
N LYS A 87 12.01 4.90 15.72
CA LYS A 87 13.29 4.69 16.42
C LYS A 87 13.19 4.98 17.93
N ASN A 88 12.49 6.05 18.30
CA ASN A 88 12.46 6.57 19.66
C ASN A 88 11.31 6.01 20.50
N ASN A 89 10.13 5.81 19.91
CA ASN A 89 8.92 5.32 20.59
C ASN A 89 8.02 4.56 19.62
N LYS A 90 8.47 3.38 19.20
CA LYS A 90 7.81 2.53 18.19
C LYS A 90 6.33 2.33 18.50
N ILE A 91 5.97 1.99 19.73
CA ILE A 91 4.59 1.67 20.12
C ILE A 91 3.65 2.87 19.89
N ASN A 92 3.99 4.03 20.43
CA ASN A 92 3.13 5.20 20.29
C ASN A 92 3.08 5.70 18.85
N THR A 93 4.18 5.59 18.12
CA THR A 93 4.24 5.98 16.71
C THR A 93 3.34 5.10 15.85
N LEU A 94 3.37 3.78 16.04
CA LEU A 94 2.48 2.86 15.35
C LEU A 94 1.01 3.09 15.72
N LYS A 95 0.72 3.33 16.99
CA LYS A 95 -0.63 3.69 17.44
C LYS A 95 -1.15 4.94 16.75
N ASN A 96 -0.35 5.99 16.67
CA ASN A 96 -0.71 7.23 15.98
C ASN A 96 -0.87 7.02 14.47
N PHE A 97 -0.02 6.21 13.85
CA PHE A 97 -0.15 5.85 12.45
C PHE A 97 -1.48 5.13 12.18
N TYR A 98 -1.88 4.16 13.02
CA TYR A 98 -3.17 3.49 12.85
C TYR A 98 -4.36 4.42 13.08
N LEU A 99 -4.26 5.38 14.02
CA LEU A 99 -5.29 6.40 14.19
C LEU A 99 -5.44 7.30 12.94
N LEU A 100 -4.32 7.62 12.28
CA LEU A 100 -4.32 8.34 11.00
C LEU A 100 -4.92 7.49 9.88
N ALA A 101 -4.51 6.22 9.77
CA ALA A 101 -4.99 5.29 8.75
C ALA A 101 -6.49 4.99 8.88
N LEU A 102 -7.02 4.97 10.10
CA LEU A 102 -8.45 4.85 10.37
C LEU A 102 -9.22 6.15 10.09
N GLY A 103 -8.55 7.30 10.02
CA GLY A 103 -9.21 8.58 9.76
C GLY A 103 -10.31 8.88 10.78
N ASP A 104 -11.45 9.34 10.30
CA ASP A 104 -12.64 9.67 11.11
C ASP A 104 -13.82 8.74 10.78
N VAL A 105 -13.62 7.44 10.96
CA VAL A 105 -14.65 6.42 10.79
C VAL A 105 -15.53 6.30 12.04
N GLU A 106 -16.83 6.04 11.87
CA GLU A 106 -17.82 6.01 12.96
C GLU A 106 -17.43 5.04 14.09
N GLU A 107 -16.95 3.84 13.77
CA GLU A 107 -16.54 2.83 14.74
C GLU A 107 -15.02 2.83 15.03
N LYS A 108 -14.37 3.98 14.94
CA LYS A 108 -12.92 4.14 15.08
C LYS A 108 -12.32 3.43 16.29
N LYS A 109 -12.99 3.54 17.46
CA LYS A 109 -12.52 2.88 18.70
C LYS A 109 -12.50 1.37 18.60
N TYR A 110 -13.51 0.79 17.93
CA TYR A 110 -13.60 -0.65 17.71
C TYR A 110 -12.48 -1.12 16.78
N PHE A 111 -12.33 -0.49 15.62
CA PHE A 111 -11.28 -0.84 14.66
C PHE A 111 -9.88 -0.62 15.23
N TYR A 112 -9.68 0.46 15.97
CA TYR A 112 -8.41 0.72 16.66
C TYR A 112 -8.06 -0.40 17.66
N LYS A 113 -9.01 -0.82 18.49
CA LYS A 113 -8.82 -1.94 19.41
C LYS A 113 -8.48 -3.22 18.67
N TYR A 114 -9.20 -3.51 17.58
CA TYR A 114 -8.96 -4.69 16.75
C TYR A 114 -7.54 -4.72 16.17
N ILE A 115 -7.07 -3.64 15.56
CA ILE A 115 -5.72 -3.54 15.00
C ILE A 115 -4.64 -3.67 16.09
N THR A 116 -4.89 -3.10 17.26
CA THR A 116 -3.87 -3.01 18.31
C THR A 116 -3.84 -4.21 19.25
N GLN A 117 -4.76 -5.16 19.15
CA GLN A 117 -4.75 -6.34 20.04
C GLN A 117 -3.56 -7.27 19.77
N ASP A 118 -3.06 -7.33 18.54
CA ASP A 118 -1.91 -8.14 18.14
C ASP A 118 -0.64 -7.32 17.82
N MET A 119 -0.47 -6.21 18.55
CA MET A 119 0.70 -5.33 18.35
C MET A 119 2.05 -6.05 18.47
N ASN A 120 2.13 -7.14 19.23
CA ASN A 120 3.38 -7.89 19.40
C ASN A 120 3.98 -8.38 18.07
N MET A 121 3.14 -8.82 17.13
CA MET A 121 3.58 -9.24 15.80
C MET A 121 4.21 -8.06 15.04
N ILE A 122 3.60 -6.86 15.11
CA ILE A 122 4.13 -5.68 14.44
C ILE A 122 5.40 -5.16 15.16
N LEU A 123 5.44 -5.28 16.48
CA LEU A 123 6.61 -4.89 17.29
C LEU A 123 7.81 -5.82 17.07
N SER A 124 7.59 -7.08 16.62
CA SER A 124 8.65 -8.01 16.28
C SER A 124 9.38 -7.66 14.98
N ILE A 125 8.77 -6.85 14.11
CA ILE A 125 9.42 -6.35 12.89
C ILE A 125 10.71 -5.62 13.27
N LYS A 126 11.84 -6.02 12.66
CA LYS A 126 13.14 -5.40 12.88
C LYS A 126 13.09 -3.91 12.48
N GLN A 127 13.82 -3.07 13.21
CA GLN A 127 13.90 -1.63 12.90
C GLN A 127 14.36 -1.37 11.46
N LEU A 128 15.31 -2.18 10.97
CA LEU A 128 15.80 -2.10 9.59
C LEU A 128 14.65 -2.23 8.57
N GLY A 129 13.68 -3.13 8.78
CA GLY A 129 12.53 -3.26 7.88
C GLY A 129 11.70 -1.99 7.80
N PHE A 130 11.43 -1.34 8.94
CA PHE A 130 10.75 -0.04 8.94
C PHE A 130 11.57 1.06 8.26
N ASP A 131 12.88 1.11 8.51
CA ASP A 131 13.76 2.11 7.90
C ASP A 131 13.79 1.94 6.37
N LEU A 132 13.95 0.72 5.86
CA LEU A 132 13.91 0.42 4.42
C LEU A 132 12.54 0.75 3.80
N GLY A 133 11.44 0.36 4.47
CA GLY A 133 10.09 0.68 3.98
C GLY A 133 9.84 2.18 3.86
N LEU A 134 10.29 2.98 4.83
CA LEU A 134 10.15 4.43 4.79
C LEU A 134 11.08 5.08 3.75
N GLU A 135 12.28 4.53 3.53
CA GLU A 135 13.16 4.97 2.44
C GLU A 135 12.52 4.69 1.07
N ILE A 136 11.86 3.55 0.90
CA ILE A 136 11.07 3.24 -0.31
C ILE A 136 9.96 4.28 -0.51
N LEU A 137 9.18 4.61 0.53
CA LEU A 137 8.12 5.63 0.44
C LEU A 137 8.68 7.02 0.08
N LYS A 138 9.86 7.39 0.59
CA LYS A 138 10.49 8.68 0.32
C LYS A 138 11.06 8.80 -1.10
N LYS A 139 11.64 7.73 -1.62
CA LYS A 139 12.45 7.76 -2.85
C LYS A 139 11.73 7.32 -4.10
N ASN A 140 10.75 6.41 -3.98
CA ASN A 140 10.10 5.84 -5.15
C ASN A 140 9.18 6.83 -5.85
N ASN A 141 9.33 6.87 -7.18
CA ASN A 141 8.53 7.67 -8.09
C ASN A 141 8.19 6.83 -9.33
N LEU A 142 6.98 6.30 -9.36
CA LEU A 142 6.46 5.47 -10.44
C LEU A 142 5.44 6.21 -11.32
N ILE A 143 5.40 7.56 -11.27
CA ILE A 143 4.44 8.39 -12.02
C ILE A 143 4.55 8.13 -13.53
N SER A 144 5.77 7.99 -14.03
CA SER A 144 6.07 7.76 -15.46
C SER A 144 6.56 6.34 -15.74
N ALA A 145 6.36 5.39 -14.80
CA ALA A 145 6.81 4.04 -14.99
C ALA A 145 6.04 3.33 -16.11
N LYS A 146 6.72 2.44 -16.82
CA LYS A 146 6.11 1.62 -17.87
C LYS A 146 5.05 0.70 -17.23
N LYS A 147 3.92 0.54 -17.94
CA LYS A 147 2.82 -0.30 -17.47
C LYS A 147 2.83 -1.63 -18.20
N ASN A 148 2.34 -2.65 -17.52
CA ASN A 148 2.09 -3.94 -18.14
C ASN A 148 0.59 -4.03 -18.48
N GLU A 149 0.26 -3.78 -19.74
CA GLU A 149 -1.13 -3.79 -20.22
C GLU A 149 -1.73 -5.20 -20.31
N LEU A 150 -0.92 -6.25 -20.19
CA LEU A 150 -1.38 -7.63 -20.17
C LEU A 150 -2.03 -8.02 -18.84
N VAL A 151 -1.62 -7.36 -17.75
CA VAL A 151 -2.07 -7.70 -16.40
C VAL A 151 -3.39 -6.99 -16.08
N LYS A 152 -4.38 -7.77 -15.65
CA LYS A 152 -5.67 -7.24 -15.19
C LYS A 152 -5.53 -6.61 -13.81
N SER A 153 -5.69 -5.28 -13.72
CA SER A 153 -5.45 -4.53 -12.47
C SER A 153 -6.70 -3.86 -11.92
N LEU A 154 -6.85 -3.89 -10.59
CA LEU A 154 -7.89 -3.19 -9.83
C LEU A 154 -7.26 -2.28 -8.78
N TYR A 155 -7.63 -1.01 -8.80
CA TYR A 155 -7.26 -0.03 -7.76
C TYR A 155 -8.48 0.27 -6.88
N ILE A 156 -8.30 0.21 -5.55
CA ILE A 156 -9.36 0.51 -4.57
C ILE A 156 -8.88 1.62 -3.65
N TYR A 157 -9.67 2.70 -3.59
CA TYR A 157 -9.40 3.88 -2.76
C TYR A 157 -10.50 4.11 -1.73
N GLY A 158 -10.10 4.52 -0.54
CA GLY A 158 -11.02 5.07 0.45
C GLY A 158 -11.35 6.54 0.15
N GLY A 159 -12.61 6.92 0.21
CA GLY A 159 -13.04 8.30 -0.05
C GLY A 159 -12.60 9.29 1.03
N SER A 160 -12.35 8.80 2.25
CA SER A 160 -11.88 9.57 3.41
C SER A 160 -10.45 9.21 3.84
N ASP A 161 -9.64 8.65 2.90
CA ASP A 161 -8.24 8.30 3.16
C ASP A 161 -7.38 9.56 3.33
N LEU A 162 -6.75 9.71 4.50
CA LEU A 162 -5.89 10.86 4.84
C LEU A 162 -4.43 10.67 4.40
N ILE A 163 -4.05 9.47 3.95
CA ILE A 163 -2.68 9.12 3.53
C ILE A 163 -2.57 9.11 2.01
N THR A 164 -3.48 8.39 1.34
CA THR A 164 -3.57 8.35 -0.12
C THR A 164 -4.91 8.96 -0.55
N PRO A 165 -4.94 10.26 -0.88
CA PRO A 165 -6.18 10.97 -1.12
C PRO A 165 -6.96 10.40 -2.30
N VAL A 166 -8.30 10.40 -2.20
CA VAL A 166 -9.20 9.84 -3.20
C VAL A 166 -9.04 10.43 -4.61
N SER A 167 -8.48 11.63 -4.73
CA SER A 167 -8.13 12.25 -6.03
C SER A 167 -7.14 11.41 -6.84
N LEU A 168 -6.35 10.54 -6.20
CA LEU A 168 -5.53 9.54 -6.90
C LEU A 168 -6.36 8.57 -7.74
N ALA A 169 -7.63 8.30 -7.38
CA ALA A 169 -8.51 7.48 -8.18
C ALA A 169 -8.77 8.08 -9.58
N SER A 170 -8.93 9.41 -9.68
CA SER A 170 -9.05 10.11 -10.96
C SER A 170 -7.74 10.06 -11.75
N PHE A 171 -6.61 10.32 -11.08
CA PHE A 171 -5.30 10.21 -11.69
C PHE A 171 -5.06 8.81 -12.27
N MET A 172 -5.37 7.74 -11.53
CA MET A 172 -5.19 6.37 -12.03
C MET A 172 -6.11 6.05 -13.21
N LYS A 173 -7.36 6.53 -13.22
CA LYS A 173 -8.26 6.36 -14.37
C LYS A 173 -7.71 7.01 -15.64
N GLU A 174 -7.06 8.16 -15.51
CA GLU A 174 -6.47 8.89 -16.64
C GLU A 174 -5.18 8.22 -17.13
N THR A 175 -4.37 7.74 -16.20
CA THR A 175 -3.05 7.19 -16.52
C THR A 175 -3.04 5.69 -16.76
N GLU A 176 -4.02 4.93 -16.27
CA GLU A 176 -4.19 3.50 -16.50
C GLU A 176 -5.62 3.18 -17.01
N PRO A 177 -5.96 3.54 -18.25
CA PRO A 177 -7.32 3.46 -18.77
C PRO A 177 -7.88 2.02 -18.87
N HIS A 178 -7.00 1.01 -18.89
CA HIS A 178 -7.39 -0.41 -18.91
C HIS A 178 -7.61 -0.99 -17.51
N ALA A 179 -7.22 -0.28 -16.46
CA ALA A 179 -7.40 -0.73 -15.08
C ALA A 179 -8.80 -0.42 -14.56
N PHE A 180 -9.28 -1.27 -13.67
CA PHE A 180 -10.49 -1.00 -12.89
C PHE A 180 -10.14 -0.11 -11.71
N VAL A 181 -10.85 1.01 -11.56
CA VAL A 181 -10.64 1.91 -10.41
C VAL A 181 -11.94 2.09 -9.66
N LYS A 182 -11.95 1.75 -8.39
CA LYS A 182 -13.09 1.80 -7.48
C LYS A 182 -12.79 2.68 -6.26
N THR A 183 -13.81 3.36 -5.78
CA THR A 183 -13.76 4.17 -4.55
C THR A 183 -14.87 3.73 -3.61
N ILE A 184 -14.53 3.54 -2.33
CA ILE A 184 -15.51 3.30 -1.26
C ILE A 184 -15.64 4.63 -0.50
N LYS A 185 -16.78 5.31 -0.64
CA LYS A 185 -16.98 6.73 -0.33
C LYS A 185 -16.59 7.13 1.10
N GLU A 186 -17.07 6.40 2.10
CA GLU A 186 -16.82 6.70 3.52
C GLU A 186 -15.60 5.94 4.09
N SER A 187 -14.93 5.13 3.28
CA SER A 187 -13.80 4.33 3.69
C SER A 187 -12.52 5.15 3.83
N THR A 188 -11.59 4.60 4.56
CA THR A 188 -10.30 5.21 4.92
C THR A 188 -9.14 4.48 4.24
N HIS A 189 -7.90 4.63 4.76
CA HIS A 189 -6.70 3.93 4.25
C HIS A 189 -6.78 2.41 4.37
N ILE A 190 -7.72 1.89 5.18
CA ILE A 190 -7.89 0.46 5.47
C ILE A 190 -9.31 0.01 5.07
N PRO A 191 -9.67 0.05 3.76
CA PRO A 191 -11.04 -0.21 3.31
C PRO A 191 -11.52 -1.65 3.58
N PHE A 192 -10.64 -2.63 3.57
CA PHE A 192 -10.95 -4.02 3.87
C PHE A 192 -11.34 -4.25 5.34
N LEU A 193 -10.95 -3.34 6.24
CA LEU A 193 -11.33 -3.37 7.65
C LEU A 193 -12.55 -2.49 7.93
N THR A 194 -12.55 -1.25 7.45
CA THR A 194 -13.60 -0.27 7.78
C THR A 194 -14.90 -0.51 7.01
N HIS A 195 -14.83 -1.12 5.82
CA HIS A 195 -15.99 -1.37 4.95
C HIS A 195 -15.93 -2.75 4.29
N PRO A 196 -15.84 -3.85 5.08
CA PRO A 196 -15.54 -5.19 4.56
C PRO A 196 -16.58 -5.73 3.58
N LEU A 197 -17.86 -5.41 3.76
CA LEU A 197 -18.92 -5.87 2.84
C LEU A 197 -18.75 -5.23 1.46
N LYS A 198 -18.58 -3.90 1.42
CA LYS A 198 -18.39 -3.14 0.17
C LYS A 198 -17.10 -3.54 -0.54
N PHE A 199 -16.03 -3.71 0.24
CA PHE A 199 -14.75 -4.19 -0.26
C PHE A 199 -14.89 -5.59 -0.88
N SER A 200 -15.56 -6.52 -0.21
CA SER A 200 -15.82 -7.88 -0.71
C SER A 200 -16.67 -7.90 -1.99
N GLU A 201 -17.70 -7.04 -2.10
CA GLU A 201 -18.50 -6.88 -3.33
C GLU A 201 -17.63 -6.46 -4.52
N ILE A 202 -16.71 -5.48 -4.31
CA ILE A 202 -15.79 -5.03 -5.35
C ILE A 202 -14.86 -6.15 -5.79
N LEU A 203 -14.30 -6.92 -4.84
CA LEU A 203 -13.43 -8.05 -5.15
C LEU A 203 -14.17 -9.12 -5.97
N LYS A 204 -15.37 -9.53 -5.53
CA LYS A 204 -16.19 -10.54 -6.24
C LYS A 204 -16.54 -10.12 -7.66
N GLY A 205 -16.71 -8.82 -7.90
CA GLY A 205 -17.00 -8.32 -9.25
C GLY A 205 -15.77 -8.20 -10.15
N PHE A 206 -14.57 -8.34 -9.59
CA PHE A 206 -13.31 -8.29 -10.33
C PHE A 206 -12.71 -9.67 -10.60
N LEU A 207 -12.81 -10.58 -9.63
CA LEU A 207 -12.29 -11.95 -9.70
C LEU A 207 -13.15 -12.83 -10.61
#